data_f56f0fa3edff4459b3ba502099c8389e
#
_entry.id   f56f0fa3edff4459b3ba502099c8389e
#
_cell.length_a   1.000
_cell.length_b   1.000
_cell.length_c   1.000
_cell.angle_alpha   90.00
_cell.angle_beta   90.00
_cell.angle_gamma   90.00
#
_symmetry.space_group_name_H-M   'P 1'
#
loop_
_entity.id
_entity.type
_entity.pdbx_description
1 polymer ?
#
loop_
_entity_poly.entity_id
_entity_poly.type
_entity_poly.pdbx_seq_one_letter_code
_entity_poly.pdbx_strand_id
1 'polypeptide(L)'
;MSDYEIEILGYVAATLTTVSFLPQAILTIRTRDTDGLSLSMYSTFTLGVLGWLVYGFFLKNNVIIIANSITLFLATLILSFKLYNTLFKSKK
;
A
#
# COMPACT_ATOMS: atom_id res chain seq x y z
N MET A 1 -26.58 -9.71 5.77
CA MET A 1 -26.08 -9.41 4.41
C MET A 1 -25.76 -10.70 3.68
N SER A 2 -26.10 -10.74 2.42
CA SER A 2 -25.75 -11.89 1.59
C SER A 2 -24.26 -11.83 1.24
N ASP A 3 -23.73 -12.96 0.75
CA ASP A 3 -22.35 -13.00 0.32
C ASP A 3 -22.07 -11.98 -0.78
N TYR A 4 -23.04 -11.79 -1.68
CA TYR A 4 -22.92 -10.84 -2.76
C TYR A 4 -22.83 -9.40 -2.22
N GLU A 5 -23.67 -9.07 -1.24
CA GLU A 5 -23.66 -7.75 -0.64
C GLU A 5 -22.37 -7.48 0.11
N ILE A 6 -21.87 -8.50 0.81
CA ILE A 6 -20.60 -8.38 1.53
C ILE A 6 -19.46 -8.12 0.54
N GLU A 7 -19.47 -8.80 -0.59
CA GLU A 7 -18.45 -8.61 -1.61
C GLU A 7 -18.49 -7.20 -2.18
N ILE A 8 -19.69 -6.70 -2.46
CA ILE A 8 -19.85 -5.32 -2.96
C ILE A 8 -19.29 -4.33 -1.94
N LEU A 9 -19.61 -4.52 -0.67
CA LEU A 9 -19.11 -3.65 0.38
C LEU A 9 -17.58 -3.65 0.38
N GLY A 10 -16.97 -4.83 0.22
CA GLY A 10 -15.52 -4.94 0.16
C GLY A 10 -14.92 -4.17 -1.01
N TYR A 11 -15.50 -4.28 -2.19
CA TYR A 11 -15.01 -3.55 -3.35
C TYR A 11 -15.16 -2.05 -3.19
N VAL A 12 -16.30 -1.59 -2.64
CA VAL A 12 -16.51 -0.18 -2.40
C VAL A 12 -15.48 0.37 -1.41
N ALA A 13 -15.29 -0.34 -0.30
CA ALA A 13 -14.33 0.09 0.72
C ALA A 13 -12.91 0.09 0.17
N ALA A 14 -12.53 -0.94 -0.57
CA ALA A 14 -11.19 -1.03 -1.15
C ALA A 14 -10.95 0.09 -2.17
N THR A 15 -11.97 0.41 -2.96
CA THR A 15 -11.87 1.50 -3.94
C THR A 15 -11.65 2.83 -3.24
N LEU A 16 -12.42 3.09 -2.20
CA LEU A 16 -12.31 4.35 -1.47
C LEU A 16 -10.94 4.51 -0.82
N THR A 17 -10.45 3.47 -0.19
CA THR A 17 -9.15 3.56 0.48
C THR A 17 -8.01 3.67 -0.54
N THR A 18 -8.09 2.96 -1.65
CA THR A 18 -7.07 3.02 -2.68
C THR A 18 -7.05 4.39 -3.34
N VAL A 19 -8.23 4.93 -3.68
CA VAL A 19 -8.32 6.23 -4.32
C VAL A 19 -7.80 7.33 -3.39
N SER A 20 -8.09 7.23 -2.09
CA SER A 20 -7.61 8.24 -1.16
C SER A 20 -6.11 8.18 -0.96
N PHE A 21 -5.51 7.00 -1.07
CA PHE A 21 -4.07 6.82 -0.93
C PHE A 21 -3.30 7.22 -2.20
N LEU A 22 -3.94 7.02 -3.35
CA LEU A 22 -3.27 7.10 -4.64
C LEU A 22 -2.63 8.47 -4.94
N PRO A 23 -3.32 9.61 -4.72
CA PRO A 23 -2.70 10.90 -5.04
C PRO A 23 -1.40 11.12 -4.26
N GLN A 24 -1.39 10.75 -2.99
CA GLN A 24 -0.20 10.90 -2.14
C GLN A 24 0.92 9.98 -2.62
N ALA A 25 0.57 8.76 -3.00
CA ALA A 25 1.55 7.81 -3.51
C ALA A 25 2.17 8.31 -4.80
N ILE A 26 1.35 8.82 -5.73
CA ILE A 26 1.83 9.33 -7.00
C ILE A 26 2.74 10.53 -6.76
N LEU A 27 2.35 11.44 -5.88
CA LEU A 27 3.17 12.61 -5.58
C LEU A 27 4.53 12.20 -5.02
N THR A 28 4.54 11.27 -4.09
CA THR A 28 5.78 10.79 -3.50
C THR A 28 6.69 10.14 -4.55
N ILE A 29 6.10 9.33 -5.44
CA ILE A 29 6.88 8.66 -6.47
C ILE A 29 7.45 9.69 -7.47
N ARG A 30 6.67 10.69 -7.84
CA ARG A 30 7.11 11.68 -8.80
C ARG A 30 8.20 12.58 -8.25
N THR A 31 8.07 13.01 -7.01
CA THR A 31 9.03 13.92 -6.39
C THR A 31 10.19 13.19 -5.73
N ARG A 32 9.98 11.91 -5.40
CA ARG A 32 10.93 11.09 -4.63
C ARG A 32 11.26 11.72 -3.28
N ASP A 33 10.37 12.56 -2.79
CA ASP A 33 10.52 13.21 -1.50
C ASP A 33 9.85 12.37 -0.43
N THR A 34 10.66 11.73 0.40
CA THR A 34 10.17 10.85 1.46
C THR A 34 10.48 11.40 2.85
N ASP A 35 10.81 12.68 2.95
CA ASP A 35 11.22 13.28 4.21
C ASP A 35 10.16 13.16 5.30
N GLY A 36 8.90 13.23 4.92
CA GLY A 36 7.82 13.14 5.90
C GLY A 36 7.47 11.73 6.33
N LEU A 37 8.17 10.72 5.81
CA LEU A 37 7.83 9.32 6.08
C LEU A 37 8.79 8.73 7.10
N SER A 38 8.25 7.91 8.00
CA SER A 38 9.07 7.14 8.93
C SER A 38 9.48 5.83 8.26
N LEU A 39 10.78 5.55 8.24
CA LEU A 39 11.28 4.31 7.63
C LEU A 39 10.71 3.10 8.34
N SER A 40 10.73 3.10 9.69
CA SER A 40 10.25 1.93 10.42
C SER A 40 8.75 1.74 10.24
N MET A 41 7.99 2.83 10.23
CA MET A 41 6.54 2.73 10.04
C MET A 41 6.21 2.22 8.65
N TYR A 42 6.89 2.75 7.63
CA TYR A 42 6.59 2.33 6.27
C TYR A 42 7.04 0.90 5.99
N SER A 43 8.14 0.48 6.60
CA SER A 43 8.58 -0.91 6.49
C SER A 43 7.57 -1.85 7.12
N THR A 44 7.08 -1.50 8.31
CA THR A 44 6.07 -2.30 8.99
C THR A 44 4.77 -2.34 8.18
N PHE A 45 4.37 -1.20 7.65
CA PHE A 45 3.17 -1.12 6.82
C PHE A 45 3.29 -2.02 5.59
N THR A 46 4.43 -1.95 4.91
CA THR A 46 4.64 -2.74 3.70
C THR A 46 4.61 -4.24 4.00
N LEU A 47 5.24 -4.64 5.10
CA LEU A 47 5.18 -6.03 5.53
C LEU A 47 3.76 -6.46 5.86
N GLY A 48 2.99 -5.59 6.51
CA GLY A 48 1.60 -5.88 6.81
C GLY A 48 0.77 -6.05 5.55
N VAL A 49 0.99 -5.22 4.56
CA VAL A 49 0.28 -5.33 3.28
C VAL A 49 0.61 -6.66 2.61
N LEU A 50 1.89 -7.04 2.64
CA LEU A 50 2.28 -8.33 2.09
C LEU A 50 1.58 -9.47 2.82
N GLY A 51 1.49 -9.39 4.15
CA GLY A 51 0.78 -10.40 4.93
C GLY A 51 -0.69 -10.49 4.55
N TRP A 52 -1.34 -9.32 4.36
CA TRP A 52 -2.73 -9.29 3.94
C TRP A 52 -2.91 -9.93 2.57
N LEU A 53 -1.95 -9.69 1.65
CA LEU A 53 -2.02 -10.26 0.32
C LEU A 53 -1.94 -11.79 0.39
N VAL A 54 -1.01 -12.32 1.19
CA VAL A 54 -0.88 -13.76 1.36
C VAL A 54 -2.18 -14.33 1.96
N TYR A 55 -2.72 -13.67 2.96
CA TYR A 55 -3.97 -14.06 3.59
C TYR A 55 -5.10 -14.09 2.55
N GLY A 56 -5.15 -13.07 1.68
CA GLY A 56 -6.16 -13.02 0.63
C GLY A 56 -6.06 -14.19 -0.33
N PHE A 57 -4.85 -14.60 -0.67
CA PHE A 57 -4.65 -15.75 -1.55
C PHE A 57 -5.17 -17.02 -0.90
N PHE A 58 -4.90 -17.23 0.39
CA PHE A 58 -5.40 -18.41 1.08
C PHE A 58 -6.91 -18.42 1.17
N LEU A 59 -7.51 -17.24 1.35
CA LEU A 59 -8.97 -17.12 1.36
C LEU A 59 -9.59 -17.13 -0.02
N LYS A 60 -8.78 -17.01 -1.05
CA LYS A 60 -9.26 -16.86 -2.43
C LYS A 60 -10.20 -15.67 -2.56
N ASN A 61 -9.86 -14.58 -1.88
CA ASN A 61 -10.71 -13.39 -1.83
C ASN A 61 -10.17 -12.35 -2.80
N ASN A 62 -10.87 -12.14 -3.90
CA ASN A 62 -10.40 -11.25 -4.96
C ASN A 62 -10.28 -9.80 -4.50
N VAL A 63 -11.16 -9.33 -3.63
CA VAL A 63 -11.09 -7.95 -3.14
C VAL A 63 -9.77 -7.71 -2.43
N ILE A 64 -9.43 -8.61 -1.51
CA ILE A 64 -8.19 -8.49 -0.73
C ILE A 64 -6.98 -8.60 -1.65
N ILE A 65 -7.01 -9.55 -2.58
CA ILE A 65 -5.88 -9.75 -3.49
C ILE A 65 -5.64 -8.52 -4.34
N ILE A 66 -6.68 -7.99 -4.97
CA ILE A 66 -6.54 -6.85 -5.88
C ILE A 66 -6.10 -5.61 -5.12
N ALA A 67 -6.79 -5.28 -4.03
CA ALA A 67 -6.49 -4.06 -3.28
C ALA A 67 -5.08 -4.09 -2.72
N ASN A 68 -4.67 -5.21 -2.15
CA ASN A 68 -3.37 -5.29 -1.52
C ASN A 68 -2.25 -5.43 -2.54
N SER A 69 -2.53 -6.00 -3.72
CA SER A 69 -1.53 -6.04 -4.78
C SER A 69 -1.18 -4.63 -5.25
N ILE A 70 -2.19 -3.78 -5.46
CA ILE A 70 -1.96 -2.40 -5.87
C ILE A 70 -1.19 -1.66 -4.77
N THR A 71 -1.65 -1.80 -3.54
CA THR A 71 -1.01 -1.11 -2.41
C THR A 71 0.43 -1.59 -2.22
N LEU A 72 0.67 -2.88 -2.34
CA LEU A 72 2.01 -3.42 -2.16
C LEU A 72 2.97 -2.89 -3.22
N PHE A 73 2.51 -2.81 -4.46
CA PHE A 73 3.33 -2.28 -5.54
C PHE A 73 3.74 -0.84 -5.23
N LEU A 74 2.77 0.01 -4.88
CA LEU A 74 3.04 1.40 -4.59
C LEU A 74 3.88 1.56 -3.33
N ALA A 75 3.55 0.81 -2.28
CA ALA A 75 4.28 0.89 -1.03
C ALA A 75 5.73 0.47 -1.20
N THR A 76 5.97 -0.56 -2.01
CA THR A 76 7.33 -1.03 -2.27
C THR A 76 8.15 0.03 -2.99
N LEU A 77 7.55 0.71 -3.98
CA LEU A 77 8.24 1.79 -4.66
C LEU A 77 8.60 2.91 -3.69
N ILE A 78 7.64 3.32 -2.88
CA ILE A 78 7.85 4.41 -1.93
C ILE A 78 8.91 4.00 -0.90
N LEU A 79 8.84 2.78 -0.40
CA LEU A 79 9.81 2.30 0.57
C LEU A 79 11.21 2.26 -0.05
N SER A 80 11.30 1.88 -1.32
CA SER A 80 12.58 1.87 -2.02
C SER A 80 13.17 3.27 -2.08
N PHE A 81 12.36 4.28 -2.40
CA PHE A 81 12.82 5.65 -2.41
C PHE A 81 13.24 6.10 -1.01
N LYS A 82 12.46 5.72 0.01
CA LYS A 82 12.79 6.08 1.38
C LYS A 82 14.12 5.47 1.81
N LEU A 83 14.33 4.20 1.47
CA LEU A 83 15.59 3.52 1.79
C LEU A 83 16.76 4.20 1.09
N TYR A 84 16.59 4.49 -0.20
CA TYR A 84 17.64 5.15 -0.96
C TYR A 84 17.97 6.52 -0.36
N ASN A 85 16.95 7.30 -0.04
CA ASN A 85 17.16 8.64 0.51
C ASN A 85 17.82 8.56 1.88
N THR A 86 17.42 7.59 2.70
CA THR A 86 17.98 7.44 4.03
C THR A 86 19.45 7.04 3.97
N LEU A 87 19.79 6.12 3.07
CA LEU A 87 21.15 5.60 2.99
C LEU A 87 22.11 6.52 2.22
N PHE A 88 21.61 7.19 1.21
CA PHE A 88 22.50 7.92 0.30
C PHE A 88 22.30 9.43 0.27
N LYS A 89 21.18 9.93 0.79
CA LYS A 89 20.87 11.35 0.76
C LYS A 89 20.45 11.85 2.14
N SER A 90 20.84 11.13 3.18
CA SER A 90 20.35 11.38 4.53
C SER A 90 20.89 12.67 5.14
N LYS A 91 21.76 13.35 4.46
CA LYS A 91 22.36 14.55 5.02
C LYS A 91 21.42 15.73 5.09
N LYS A 92 20.23 15.56 4.63
CA LYS A 92 19.22 16.63 4.67
C LYS A 92 18.91 17.14 6.07
#